data_ecc674ceb7cb8cd6ec8a96d711f2512b
#
_entry.id   ecc674ceb7cb8cd6ec8a96d711f2512b
#
_cell.length_a   1.000
_cell.length_b   1.000
_cell.length_c   1.000
_cell.angle_alpha   90.00
_cell.angle_beta   90.00
_cell.angle_gamma   90.00
#
_symmetry.space_group_name_H-M   'P 1'
#
loop_
_entity.id
_entity.type
_entity.pdbx_description
1 polymer ?
#
loop_
_entity_poly.entity_id
_entity_poly.type
_entity_poly.pdbx_seq_one_letter_code
_entity_poly.pdbx_strand_id
1 'polypeptide(L)'
;HLCDRRQRQMCIRDSSYFEPFVGGGAVIFELLPTNALINDINKALINAYRQICNAPEAFLAAVKQLDEAMWEDGKKYYYSLREHYNDKLMKAEYDVELAALFVFINKHCFNGLYRVNGKGLFNVPYNNSRRTSVDESIIMEVSRYLQGITIMDGDFEEACEGAGQGDFVFIDSPYAPLNPTSFESYTKEGFDIESHRRLSNLFDKLTNRGCYCMLTNHNTELINELYSGKGYRRDVVSVKRMINSDASKRVGEEIIICNY
;
A
#
# COMPACT_ATOMS: atom_id res chain seq x y z
N HIS A 1 14.16 9.09 6.65
CA HIS A 1 14.61 10.35 7.30
C HIS A 1 14.01 11.60 6.66
N LEU A 2 12.75 11.62 6.30
CA LEU A 2 12.27 12.56 5.30
C LEU A 2 11.43 13.72 5.84
N CYS A 3 11.25 13.87 7.13
CA CYS A 3 10.70 15.10 7.72
C CYS A 3 11.16 15.28 9.16
N ASP A 4 11.40 16.51 9.57
CA ASP A 4 11.69 16.83 10.98
C ASP A 4 10.47 16.44 11.85
N ARG A 5 10.70 15.57 12.85
CA ARG A 5 9.66 15.09 13.79
C ARG A 5 8.85 16.24 14.44
N ARG A 6 9.46 17.42 14.61
CA ARG A 6 8.81 18.59 15.21
C ARG A 6 7.80 19.25 14.27
N GLN A 7 8.06 19.30 12.97
CA GLN A 7 7.09 19.81 11.98
C GLN A 7 5.90 18.85 11.81
N ARG A 8 6.14 17.53 11.90
CA ARG A 8 5.07 16.51 11.87
C ARG A 8 4.08 16.65 13.01
N GLN A 9 4.55 16.90 14.24
CA GLN A 9 3.66 17.00 15.42
C GLN A 9 2.82 18.28 15.45
N MET A 10 3.23 19.36 14.78
CA MET A 10 2.52 20.65 14.84
C MET A 10 1.36 20.74 13.86
N CYS A 11 1.40 20.00 12.72
CA CYS A 11 0.33 20.03 11.70
C CYS A 11 -0.78 19.00 11.94
N ILE A 12 -0.55 17.95 12.75
CA ILE A 12 -1.44 16.78 12.85
C ILE A 12 -2.46 16.90 14.01
N ARG A 13 -2.33 17.83 14.94
CA ARG A 13 -3.18 17.86 16.16
C ARG A 13 -4.64 18.24 15.94
N ASP A 14 -4.95 18.98 14.87
CA ASP A 14 -6.32 19.41 14.54
C ASP A 14 -6.74 19.11 13.09
N SER A 15 -5.88 18.44 12.31
CA SER A 15 -6.11 18.08 10.91
C SER A 15 -6.25 16.57 10.72
N SER A 16 -7.04 16.18 9.72
CA SER A 16 -7.18 14.77 9.32
C SER A 16 -6.02 14.35 8.42
N TYR A 17 -5.64 13.06 8.53
CA TYR A 17 -4.65 12.41 7.69
C TYR A 17 -5.33 11.49 6.68
N PHE A 18 -4.93 11.57 5.42
CA PHE A 18 -5.46 10.73 4.36
C PHE A 18 -4.34 9.97 3.67
N GLU A 19 -4.49 8.64 3.52
CA GLU A 19 -3.57 7.76 2.79
C GLU A 19 -4.37 6.92 1.79
N PRO A 20 -4.65 7.47 0.58
CA PRO A 20 -5.53 6.83 -0.41
C PRO A 20 -4.92 5.59 -1.08
N PHE A 21 -3.64 5.32 -0.88
CA PHE A 21 -2.90 4.15 -1.35
C PHE A 21 -2.11 3.57 -0.17
N VAL A 22 -2.80 2.98 0.80
CA VAL A 22 -2.16 2.59 2.08
C VAL A 22 -1.18 1.44 1.93
N GLY A 23 -1.40 0.51 0.99
CA GLY A 23 -0.54 -0.65 0.82
C GLY A 23 -0.26 -1.35 2.15
N GLY A 24 1.02 -1.57 2.48
CA GLY A 24 1.45 -2.18 3.75
C GLY A 24 1.37 -1.28 4.98
N GLY A 25 0.93 -0.02 4.85
CA GLY A 25 0.73 0.91 5.96
C GLY A 25 2.01 1.44 6.60
N ALA A 26 3.14 1.45 5.87
CA ALA A 26 4.43 1.84 6.45
C ALA A 26 4.42 3.27 7.03
N VAL A 27 3.70 4.20 6.40
CA VAL A 27 3.66 5.60 6.83
C VAL A 27 2.62 5.81 7.93
N ILE A 28 1.40 5.29 7.77
CA ILE A 28 0.35 5.43 8.78
C ILE A 28 0.77 4.82 10.14
N PHE A 29 1.41 3.63 10.14
CA PHE A 29 1.84 2.97 11.38
C PHE A 29 3.11 3.60 12.01
N GLU A 30 3.92 4.32 11.26
CA GLU A 30 5.03 5.12 11.82
C GLU A 30 4.53 6.44 12.43
N LEU A 31 3.52 7.06 11.81
CA LEU A 31 3.00 8.37 12.23
C LEU A 31 1.94 8.28 13.32
N LEU A 32 1.08 7.26 13.27
CA LEU A 32 -0.07 7.03 14.17
C LEU A 32 -0.95 8.28 14.36
N PRO A 33 -1.43 8.94 13.29
CA PRO A 33 -2.30 10.10 13.41
C PRO A 33 -3.63 9.71 14.07
N THR A 34 -4.16 10.56 14.93
CA THR A 34 -5.38 10.27 15.72
C THR A 34 -6.67 10.37 14.90
N ASN A 35 -6.68 11.13 13.83
CA ASN A 35 -7.81 11.26 12.90
C ASN A 35 -7.30 10.93 11.49
N ALA A 36 -7.58 9.72 11.02
CA ALA A 36 -7.05 9.25 9.76
C ALA A 36 -8.08 8.48 8.94
N LEU A 37 -7.88 8.54 7.61
CA LEU A 37 -8.55 7.69 6.65
C LEU A 37 -7.48 6.97 5.82
N ILE A 38 -7.59 5.63 5.76
CA ILE A 38 -6.79 4.80 4.87
C ILE A 38 -7.67 4.17 3.81
N ASN A 39 -7.12 4.01 2.60
CA ASN A 39 -7.81 3.40 1.49
C ASN A 39 -6.83 2.60 0.61
N ASP A 40 -7.34 1.59 -0.06
CA ASP A 40 -6.67 0.90 -1.16
C ASP A 40 -7.70 0.27 -2.09
N ILE A 41 -7.38 0.18 -3.37
CA ILE A 41 -8.22 -0.51 -4.35
C ILE A 41 -8.21 -2.03 -4.16
N ASN A 42 -7.22 -2.57 -3.48
CA ASN A 42 -7.07 -3.99 -3.19
C ASN A 42 -7.99 -4.42 -2.04
N LYS A 43 -9.17 -4.92 -2.39
CA LYS A 43 -10.18 -5.38 -1.43
C LYS A 43 -9.70 -6.47 -0.47
N ALA A 44 -8.78 -7.34 -0.91
CA ALA A 44 -8.23 -8.38 -0.04
C ALA A 44 -7.30 -7.80 1.03
N LEU A 45 -6.52 -6.78 0.67
CA LEU A 45 -5.70 -6.01 1.62
C LEU A 45 -6.59 -5.29 2.63
N ILE A 46 -7.61 -4.56 2.16
CA ILE A 46 -8.54 -3.85 3.04
C ILE A 46 -9.34 -4.81 3.92
N ASN A 47 -9.71 -6.00 3.39
CA ASN A 47 -10.30 -7.04 4.23
C ASN A 47 -9.36 -7.44 5.36
N ALA A 48 -8.05 -7.60 5.12
CA ALA A 48 -7.10 -7.91 6.18
C ALA A 48 -7.07 -6.80 7.26
N TYR A 49 -7.04 -5.53 6.90
CA TYR A 49 -7.15 -4.42 7.85
C TYR A 49 -8.45 -4.46 8.66
N ARG A 50 -9.59 -4.69 7.99
CA ARG A 50 -10.90 -4.78 8.66
C ARG A 50 -10.99 -5.97 9.62
N GLN A 51 -10.45 -7.13 9.26
CA GLN A 51 -10.45 -8.31 10.15
C GLN A 51 -9.51 -8.13 11.34
N ILE A 52 -8.33 -7.54 11.14
CA ILE A 52 -7.43 -7.17 12.23
C ILE A 52 -8.09 -6.13 13.15
N CYS A 53 -8.82 -5.17 12.61
CA CYS A 53 -9.56 -4.17 13.39
C CYS A 53 -10.69 -4.79 14.23
N ASN A 54 -11.54 -5.62 13.59
CA ASN A 54 -12.83 -6.02 14.15
C ASN A 54 -12.80 -7.38 14.86
N ALA A 55 -11.87 -8.28 14.50
CA ALA A 55 -11.79 -9.65 15.01
C ALA A 55 -10.34 -10.14 15.15
N PRO A 56 -9.46 -9.41 15.88
CA PRO A 56 -8.03 -9.70 15.92
C PRO A 56 -7.72 -11.09 16.47
N GLU A 57 -8.45 -11.57 17.47
CA GLU A 57 -8.23 -12.89 18.05
C GLU A 57 -8.58 -14.02 17.07
N ALA A 58 -9.69 -13.87 16.33
CA ALA A 58 -10.07 -14.83 15.30
C ALA A 58 -9.08 -14.84 14.13
N PHE A 59 -8.60 -13.66 13.73
CA PHE A 59 -7.55 -13.51 12.72
C PHE A 59 -6.24 -14.18 13.16
N LEU A 60 -5.78 -13.93 14.41
CA LEU A 60 -4.57 -14.53 14.96
C LEU A 60 -4.69 -16.06 15.05
N ALA A 61 -5.85 -16.58 15.50
CA ALA A 61 -6.09 -18.02 15.57
C ALA A 61 -6.01 -18.67 14.17
N ALA A 62 -6.61 -18.02 13.15
CA ALA A 62 -6.56 -18.51 11.77
C ALA A 62 -5.14 -18.51 11.21
N VAL A 63 -4.37 -17.42 11.39
CA VAL A 63 -2.97 -17.36 10.94
C VAL A 63 -2.10 -18.41 11.64
N LYS A 64 -2.30 -18.60 12.96
CA LYS A 64 -1.57 -19.61 13.74
C LYS A 64 -1.81 -21.02 13.22
N GLN A 65 -3.05 -21.37 12.87
CA GLN A 65 -3.37 -22.67 12.27
C GLN A 65 -2.63 -22.88 10.94
N LEU A 66 -2.54 -21.83 10.10
CA LEU A 66 -1.80 -21.89 8.83
C LEU A 66 -0.30 -22.08 9.08
N ASP A 67 0.28 -21.36 10.03
CA ASP A 67 1.69 -21.47 10.40
C ASP A 67 2.03 -22.86 10.95
N GLU A 68 1.20 -23.42 11.83
CA GLU A 68 1.38 -24.76 12.43
C GLU A 68 1.34 -25.87 11.38
N ALA A 69 0.44 -25.82 10.40
CA ALA A 69 0.31 -26.81 9.35
C ALA A 69 1.44 -26.77 8.30
N MET A 70 2.26 -25.73 8.30
CA MET A 70 3.33 -25.55 7.30
C MET A 70 4.53 -26.50 7.49
N TRP A 71 4.66 -27.19 8.65
CA TRP A 71 5.89 -27.88 9.03
C TRP A 71 6.18 -29.18 8.23
N GLU A 72 5.18 -29.84 7.64
CA GLU A 72 5.36 -31.14 6.96
C GLU A 72 5.91 -30.99 5.53
N ASP A 73 5.24 -30.22 4.66
CA ASP A 73 5.65 -29.94 3.27
C ASP A 73 5.32 -28.49 2.91
N GLY A 74 6.14 -27.56 3.38
CA GLY A 74 5.90 -26.13 3.23
C GLY A 74 5.68 -25.66 1.79
N LYS A 75 6.36 -26.26 0.81
CA LYS A 75 6.19 -25.88 -0.60
C LYS A 75 4.83 -26.29 -1.15
N LYS A 76 4.44 -27.56 -0.95
CA LYS A 76 3.16 -28.09 -1.42
C LYS A 76 2.01 -27.40 -0.71
N TYR A 77 2.15 -27.20 0.61
CA TYR A 77 1.19 -26.51 1.43
C TYR A 77 0.98 -25.06 0.98
N TYR A 78 2.07 -24.30 0.77
CA TYR A 78 1.97 -22.93 0.26
C TYR A 78 1.17 -22.84 -1.04
N TYR A 79 1.43 -23.73 -2.02
CA TYR A 79 0.72 -23.69 -3.28
C TYR A 79 -0.76 -24.07 -3.15
N SER A 80 -1.11 -25.02 -2.28
CA SER A 80 -2.53 -25.35 -2.00
C SER A 80 -3.26 -24.17 -1.36
N LEU A 81 -2.63 -23.47 -0.41
CA LEU A 81 -3.21 -22.26 0.20
C LEU A 81 -3.32 -21.10 -0.79
N ARG A 82 -2.37 -20.96 -1.70
CA ARG A 82 -2.46 -19.95 -2.77
C ARG A 82 -3.64 -20.21 -3.71
N GLU A 83 -3.89 -21.46 -4.05
CA GLU A 83 -5.07 -21.85 -4.83
C GLU A 83 -6.35 -21.56 -4.05
N HIS A 84 -6.43 -21.95 -2.80
CA HIS A 84 -7.58 -21.68 -1.93
C HIS A 84 -7.83 -20.16 -1.78
N TYR A 85 -6.78 -19.37 -1.57
CA TYR A 85 -6.87 -17.92 -1.56
C TYR A 85 -7.49 -17.37 -2.86
N ASN A 86 -7.00 -17.84 -4.01
CA ASN A 86 -7.51 -17.41 -5.31
C ASN A 86 -8.98 -17.83 -5.53
N ASP A 87 -9.37 -19.00 -5.06
CA ASP A 87 -10.78 -19.46 -5.13
C ASP A 87 -11.70 -18.56 -4.30
N LYS A 88 -11.28 -18.18 -3.09
CA LYS A 88 -12.05 -17.23 -2.26
C LYS A 88 -12.12 -15.83 -2.91
N LEU A 89 -11.03 -15.35 -3.52
CA LEU A 89 -11.06 -14.09 -4.27
C LEU A 89 -12.08 -14.11 -5.41
N MET A 90 -12.12 -15.19 -6.20
CA MET A 90 -13.09 -15.34 -7.31
C MET A 90 -14.54 -15.36 -6.83
N LYS A 91 -14.78 -15.87 -5.63
CA LYS A 91 -16.11 -15.91 -5.00
C LYS A 91 -16.44 -14.63 -4.23
N ALA A 92 -15.50 -13.67 -4.13
CA ALA A 92 -15.62 -12.45 -3.33
C ALA A 92 -15.96 -12.72 -1.84
N GLU A 93 -15.35 -13.78 -1.25
CA GLU A 93 -15.52 -14.18 0.14
C GLU A 93 -14.53 -13.42 1.03
N TYR A 94 -14.86 -12.19 1.41
CA TYR A 94 -14.02 -11.32 2.24
C TYR A 94 -14.29 -11.56 3.73
N ASP A 95 -13.63 -12.56 4.32
CA ASP A 95 -13.78 -12.99 5.71
C ASP A 95 -12.42 -13.09 6.43
N VAL A 96 -12.45 -13.59 7.67
CA VAL A 96 -11.24 -13.81 8.49
C VAL A 96 -10.29 -14.80 7.83
N GLU A 97 -10.81 -15.86 7.21
CA GLU A 97 -9.99 -16.86 6.53
C GLU A 97 -9.24 -16.28 5.35
N LEU A 98 -9.92 -15.48 4.49
CA LEU A 98 -9.25 -14.77 3.38
C LEU A 98 -8.18 -13.81 3.90
N ALA A 99 -8.43 -13.09 5.00
CA ALA A 99 -7.46 -12.20 5.61
C ALA A 99 -6.22 -12.96 6.11
N ALA A 100 -6.41 -14.08 6.79
CA ALA A 100 -5.32 -14.94 7.26
C ALA A 100 -4.50 -15.51 6.07
N LEU A 101 -5.17 -16.00 5.05
CA LEU A 101 -4.54 -16.49 3.82
C LEU A 101 -3.75 -15.40 3.11
N PHE A 102 -4.30 -14.18 2.99
CA PHE A 102 -3.62 -13.03 2.39
C PHE A 102 -2.28 -12.74 3.09
N VAL A 103 -2.31 -12.61 4.42
CA VAL A 103 -1.11 -12.32 5.21
C VAL A 103 -0.12 -13.48 5.14
N PHE A 104 -0.58 -14.72 5.28
CA PHE A 104 0.27 -15.92 5.19
C PHE A 104 0.97 -16.01 3.84
N ILE A 105 0.23 -15.97 2.73
CA ILE A 105 0.83 -16.13 1.39
C ILE A 105 1.78 -14.97 1.05
N ASN A 106 1.48 -13.75 1.48
CA ASN A 106 2.36 -12.61 1.27
C ASN A 106 3.66 -12.74 2.08
N LYS A 107 3.59 -13.20 3.34
CA LYS A 107 4.76 -13.44 4.19
C LYS A 107 5.68 -14.53 3.63
N HIS A 108 5.11 -15.57 3.04
CA HIS A 108 5.82 -16.75 2.56
C HIS A 108 6.07 -16.74 1.03
N CYS A 109 5.68 -15.70 0.32
CA CYS A 109 6.00 -15.54 -1.09
C CYS A 109 7.38 -14.91 -1.33
N PHE A 110 7.86 -15.02 -2.56
CA PHE A 110 9.13 -14.44 -2.97
C PHE A 110 9.15 -12.92 -2.76
N ASN A 111 10.06 -12.45 -1.91
CA ASN A 111 10.28 -11.04 -1.54
C ASN A 111 9.05 -10.30 -0.96
N GLY A 112 8.03 -10.99 -0.48
CA GLY A 112 6.82 -10.35 0.02
C GLY A 112 6.04 -9.55 -1.04
N LEU A 113 6.21 -9.91 -2.32
CA LEU A 113 5.58 -9.22 -3.44
C LEU A 113 4.08 -9.55 -3.51
N TYR A 114 3.24 -8.55 -3.69
CA TYR A 114 1.87 -8.78 -4.14
C TYR A 114 1.80 -8.62 -5.66
N ARG A 115 1.51 -9.71 -6.37
CA ARG A 115 1.38 -9.71 -7.82
C ARG A 115 0.27 -10.66 -8.26
N VAL A 116 -0.54 -10.19 -9.19
CA VAL A 116 -1.60 -10.97 -9.83
C VAL A 116 -1.30 -11.20 -11.30
N ASN A 117 -1.88 -12.26 -11.88
CA ASN A 117 -1.83 -12.50 -13.32
C ASN A 117 -2.95 -11.72 -14.04
N GLY A 118 -3.05 -11.83 -15.37
CA GLY A 118 -4.07 -11.16 -16.17
C GLY A 118 -5.53 -11.57 -15.86
N LYS A 119 -5.75 -12.55 -14.97
CA LYS A 119 -7.06 -12.96 -14.43
C LYS A 119 -7.33 -12.39 -13.03
N GLY A 120 -6.44 -11.56 -12.49
CA GLY A 120 -6.54 -11.04 -11.13
C GLY A 120 -6.15 -12.02 -10.03
N LEU A 121 -5.53 -13.17 -10.37
CA LEU A 121 -5.16 -14.22 -9.42
C LEU A 121 -3.72 -14.07 -8.95
N PHE A 122 -3.50 -14.18 -7.64
CA PHE A 122 -2.17 -14.12 -7.03
C PHE A 122 -1.27 -15.25 -7.54
N ASN A 123 -0.06 -14.92 -8.00
CA ASN A 123 0.81 -15.86 -8.70
C ASN A 123 2.28 -15.87 -8.26
N VAL A 124 2.61 -15.25 -7.12
CA VAL A 124 4.00 -15.21 -6.64
C VAL A 124 4.43 -16.58 -6.10
N PRO A 125 5.67 -17.03 -6.39
CA PRO A 125 6.17 -18.32 -5.92
C PRO A 125 6.55 -18.29 -4.44
N TYR A 126 6.66 -19.48 -3.83
CA TYR A 126 7.12 -19.69 -2.45
C TYR A 126 8.58 -19.27 -2.25
N ASN A 127 8.90 -18.66 -1.10
CA ASN A 127 10.25 -18.20 -0.77
C ASN A 127 11.08 -19.18 0.08
N ASN A 128 10.56 -20.37 0.37
CA ASN A 128 11.15 -21.39 1.26
C ASN A 128 11.35 -20.90 2.72
N SER A 129 10.67 -19.86 3.15
CA SER A 129 10.71 -19.37 4.53
C SER A 129 9.78 -20.18 5.44
N ARG A 130 10.25 -20.45 6.66
CA ARG A 130 9.47 -21.09 7.73
C ARG A 130 9.37 -20.18 8.95
N ARG A 131 9.27 -18.87 8.72
CA ARG A 131 9.07 -17.87 9.79
C ARG A 131 7.59 -17.80 10.12
N THR A 132 7.26 -17.42 11.36
CA THR A 132 5.89 -17.05 11.72
C THR A 132 5.40 -15.89 10.85
N SER A 133 4.14 -15.94 10.48
CA SER A 133 3.53 -14.95 9.58
C SER A 133 3.38 -13.61 10.25
N VAL A 134 3.00 -13.58 11.53
CA VAL A 134 2.74 -12.35 12.29
C VAL A 134 3.28 -12.45 13.71
N ASP A 135 3.47 -11.30 14.35
CA ASP A 135 3.69 -11.15 15.78
C ASP A 135 2.35 -10.76 16.43
N GLU A 136 1.91 -11.53 17.44
CA GLU A 136 0.64 -11.34 18.12
C GLU A 136 0.55 -9.96 18.78
N SER A 137 1.61 -9.52 19.46
CA SER A 137 1.63 -8.23 20.16
C SER A 137 1.47 -7.07 19.18
N ILE A 138 2.13 -7.15 18.03
CA ILE A 138 2.03 -6.13 16.97
C ILE A 138 0.61 -6.10 16.39
N ILE A 139 0.00 -7.26 16.12
CA ILE A 139 -1.36 -7.32 15.59
C ILE A 139 -2.36 -6.70 16.56
N MET A 140 -2.21 -6.95 17.87
CA MET A 140 -3.08 -6.36 18.89
C MET A 140 -2.89 -4.85 19.05
N GLU A 141 -1.68 -4.34 18.84
CA GLU A 141 -1.41 -2.89 18.80
C GLU A 141 -2.01 -2.24 17.57
N VAL A 142 -1.82 -2.85 16.41
CA VAL A 142 -2.40 -2.42 15.13
C VAL A 142 -3.94 -2.43 15.23
N SER A 143 -4.54 -3.48 15.77
CA SER A 143 -6.00 -3.56 15.95
C SER A 143 -6.53 -2.39 16.79
N ARG A 144 -5.90 -2.09 17.93
CA ARG A 144 -6.31 -0.97 18.80
C ARG A 144 -6.23 0.37 18.07
N TYR A 145 -5.19 0.58 17.28
CA TYR A 145 -5.03 1.80 16.50
C TYR A 145 -6.09 1.91 15.39
N LEU A 146 -6.33 0.83 14.64
CA LEU A 146 -7.28 0.81 13.52
C LEU A 146 -8.73 1.10 13.95
N GLN A 147 -9.12 0.81 15.20
CA GLN A 147 -10.45 1.14 15.74
C GLN A 147 -10.72 2.66 15.78
N GLY A 148 -9.68 3.47 15.80
CA GLY A 148 -9.78 4.94 15.84
C GLY A 148 -9.77 5.63 14.49
N ILE A 149 -9.69 4.89 13.37
CA ILE A 149 -9.55 5.47 12.03
C ILE A 149 -10.58 4.93 11.04
N THR A 150 -10.75 5.62 9.92
CA THR A 150 -11.63 5.19 8.83
C THR A 150 -10.89 4.29 7.85
N ILE A 151 -11.47 3.13 7.52
CA ILE A 151 -10.91 2.16 6.56
C ILE A 151 -11.85 2.05 5.35
N MET A 152 -11.41 2.51 4.19
CA MET A 152 -12.15 2.47 2.93
C MET A 152 -11.55 1.43 1.96
N ASP A 153 -12.35 0.99 1.00
CA ASP A 153 -11.92 0.24 -0.17
C ASP A 153 -12.56 0.87 -1.41
N GLY A 154 -11.73 1.40 -2.30
CA GLY A 154 -12.28 2.06 -3.47
C GLY A 154 -11.29 2.94 -4.22
N ASP A 155 -11.84 3.81 -5.04
CA ASP A 155 -11.06 4.76 -5.84
C ASP A 155 -10.40 5.82 -4.94
N PHE A 156 -9.18 6.21 -5.28
CA PHE A 156 -8.41 7.19 -4.53
C PHE A 156 -9.04 8.61 -4.52
N GLU A 157 -9.83 8.96 -5.55
CA GLU A 157 -10.53 10.25 -5.58
C GLU A 157 -11.66 10.27 -4.54
N GLU A 158 -12.43 9.16 -4.43
CA GLU A 158 -13.48 9.00 -3.42
C GLU A 158 -12.92 9.06 -2.00
N ALA A 159 -11.78 8.40 -1.78
CA ALA A 159 -11.10 8.42 -0.48
C ALA A 159 -10.68 9.83 -0.04
N CYS A 160 -10.44 10.75 -0.98
CA CYS A 160 -10.04 12.13 -0.71
C CYS A 160 -11.19 13.13 -0.79
N GLU A 161 -12.45 12.71 -0.98
CA GLU A 161 -13.58 13.64 -1.11
C GLU A 161 -13.76 14.55 0.12
N GLY A 162 -13.60 13.98 1.31
CA GLY A 162 -13.72 14.67 2.58
C GLY A 162 -12.53 15.54 2.97
N ALA A 163 -11.41 15.49 2.24
CA ALA A 163 -10.22 16.26 2.58
C ALA A 163 -10.39 17.76 2.31
N GLY A 164 -10.00 18.59 3.26
CA GLY A 164 -10.18 20.02 3.25
C GLY A 164 -9.00 20.81 3.83
N GLN A 165 -9.25 22.09 4.12
CA GLN A 165 -8.21 23.02 4.58
C GLN A 165 -7.50 22.51 5.85
N GLY A 166 -6.19 22.41 5.77
CA GLY A 166 -5.33 21.98 6.87
C GLY A 166 -5.09 20.49 6.97
N ASP A 167 -5.85 19.66 6.22
CA ASP A 167 -5.64 18.22 6.19
C ASP A 167 -4.37 17.85 5.46
N PHE A 168 -3.78 16.69 5.83
CA PHE A 168 -2.59 16.15 5.20
C PHE A 168 -2.91 14.91 4.38
N VAL A 169 -2.54 14.91 3.11
CA VAL A 169 -2.75 13.78 2.18
C VAL A 169 -1.40 13.23 1.74
N PHE A 170 -1.12 11.98 2.13
CA PHE A 170 0.07 11.24 1.69
C PHE A 170 -0.28 10.30 0.54
N ILE A 171 0.40 10.46 -0.58
CA ILE A 171 0.09 9.77 -1.83
C ILE A 171 1.30 8.94 -2.27
N ASP A 172 1.29 7.64 -1.97
CA ASP A 172 2.27 6.65 -2.44
C ASP A 172 1.61 5.73 -3.47
N SER A 173 1.27 6.33 -4.62
CA SER A 173 0.55 5.65 -5.71
C SER A 173 1.44 4.62 -6.43
N PRO A 174 0.87 3.68 -7.22
CA PRO A 174 1.68 2.87 -8.12
C PRO A 174 2.60 3.74 -8.98
N TYR A 175 3.90 3.38 -9.00
CA TYR A 175 4.93 4.21 -9.61
C TYR A 175 4.89 4.11 -11.13
N ALA A 176 5.10 5.24 -11.80
CA ALA A 176 5.24 5.30 -13.25
C ALA A 176 6.43 4.42 -13.70
N PRO A 177 6.28 3.62 -14.77
CA PRO A 177 7.35 2.76 -15.26
C PRO A 177 8.53 3.60 -15.78
N LEU A 178 9.75 3.13 -15.51
CA LEU A 178 10.97 3.82 -15.94
C LEU A 178 11.21 3.78 -17.45
N ASN A 179 10.64 2.79 -18.15
CA ASN A 179 10.74 2.64 -19.58
C ASN A 179 9.40 2.95 -20.24
N PRO A 180 9.32 3.89 -21.20
CA PRO A 180 8.09 4.21 -21.92
C PRO A 180 7.44 3.01 -22.61
N THR A 181 8.23 2.06 -23.13
CA THR A 181 7.73 0.81 -23.74
C THR A 181 7.07 -0.14 -22.75
N SER A 182 7.26 0.05 -21.45
CA SER A 182 6.62 -0.74 -20.42
C SER A 182 5.20 -0.27 -20.10
N PHE A 183 4.76 0.90 -20.60
CA PHE A 183 3.39 1.39 -20.41
C PHE A 183 2.34 0.44 -21.02
N GLU A 184 2.62 -0.20 -22.15
CA GLU A 184 1.70 -1.17 -22.75
C GLU A 184 1.49 -2.43 -21.89
N SER A 185 2.50 -2.83 -21.11
CA SER A 185 2.39 -3.95 -20.17
C SER A 185 1.77 -3.53 -18.83
N TYR A 186 1.94 -2.26 -18.43
CA TYR A 186 1.36 -1.67 -17.21
C TYR A 186 -0.14 -1.39 -17.33
N THR A 187 -0.65 -1.13 -18.54
CA THR A 187 -2.10 -0.99 -18.79
C THR A 187 -2.88 -2.26 -18.43
N LYS A 188 -2.20 -3.41 -18.35
CA LYS A 188 -2.80 -4.67 -17.87
C LYS A 188 -2.81 -4.80 -16.34
N GLU A 189 -2.11 -3.96 -15.60
CA GLU A 189 -1.96 -4.00 -14.14
C GLU A 189 -2.74 -2.89 -13.39
N GLY A 190 -3.49 -2.05 -14.09
CA GLY A 190 -4.54 -1.25 -13.47
C GLY A 190 -4.23 0.21 -13.12
N PHE A 191 -2.98 0.73 -13.20
CA PHE A 191 -2.68 2.16 -12.98
C PHE A 191 -1.95 2.74 -14.20
N ASP A 192 -2.73 3.22 -15.17
CA ASP A 192 -2.25 3.69 -16.48
C ASP A 192 -1.92 5.19 -16.49
N ILE A 193 -1.56 5.71 -17.66
CA ILE A 193 -1.25 7.13 -17.85
C ILE A 193 -2.45 8.02 -17.46
N GLU A 194 -3.67 7.57 -17.76
CA GLU A 194 -4.88 8.32 -17.41
C GLU A 194 -5.09 8.36 -15.90
N SER A 195 -4.78 7.28 -15.20
CA SER A 195 -4.78 7.24 -13.74
C SER A 195 -3.76 8.22 -13.14
N HIS A 196 -2.56 8.33 -13.72
CA HIS A 196 -1.59 9.36 -13.31
C HIS A 196 -2.08 10.78 -13.58
N ARG A 197 -2.80 11.03 -14.69
CA ARG A 197 -3.42 12.34 -14.97
C ARG A 197 -4.54 12.66 -13.97
N ARG A 198 -5.42 11.70 -13.70
CA ARG A 198 -6.46 11.83 -12.66
C ARG A 198 -5.84 12.19 -11.31
N LEU A 199 -4.74 11.50 -10.93
CA LEU A 199 -4.04 11.76 -9.69
C LEU A 199 -3.43 13.16 -9.64
N SER A 200 -2.82 13.63 -10.72
CA SER A 200 -2.31 15.00 -10.82
C SER A 200 -3.44 16.04 -10.69
N ASN A 201 -4.59 15.79 -11.31
CA ASN A 201 -5.77 16.64 -11.17
C ASN A 201 -6.32 16.64 -9.74
N LEU A 202 -6.32 15.47 -9.08
CA LEU A 202 -6.71 15.38 -7.66
C LEU A 202 -5.73 16.18 -6.78
N PHE A 203 -4.44 16.08 -7.00
CA PHE A 203 -3.42 16.84 -6.27
C PHE A 203 -3.66 18.36 -6.39
N ASP A 204 -3.99 18.84 -7.59
CA ASP A 204 -4.35 20.25 -7.81
C ASP A 204 -5.64 20.64 -7.08
N LYS A 205 -6.67 19.78 -7.12
CA LYS A 205 -7.95 20.02 -6.39
C LYS A 205 -7.73 20.10 -4.88
N LEU A 206 -6.94 19.16 -4.33
CA LEU A 206 -6.60 19.15 -2.90
C LEU A 206 -5.79 20.38 -2.49
N THR A 207 -4.83 20.80 -3.33
CA THR A 207 -4.07 22.02 -3.12
C THR A 207 -4.99 23.25 -3.06
N ASN A 208 -5.94 23.35 -3.99
CA ASN A 208 -6.91 24.45 -4.03
C ASN A 208 -7.89 24.43 -2.84
N ARG A 209 -8.13 23.25 -2.23
CA ARG A 209 -8.91 23.12 -0.99
C ARG A 209 -8.12 23.50 0.27
N GLY A 210 -6.80 23.75 0.13
CA GLY A 210 -5.92 24.08 1.26
C GLY A 210 -5.37 22.89 2.01
N CYS A 211 -5.40 21.68 1.41
CA CYS A 211 -4.74 20.51 1.94
C CYS A 211 -3.22 20.61 1.77
N TYR A 212 -2.48 19.99 2.68
CA TYR A 212 -1.06 19.72 2.53
C TYR A 212 -0.88 18.35 1.86
N CYS A 213 -0.26 18.31 0.69
CA CYS A 213 -0.11 17.09 -0.10
C CYS A 213 1.36 16.72 -0.26
N MET A 214 1.68 15.44 -0.05
CA MET A 214 2.98 14.85 -0.38
C MET A 214 2.77 13.63 -1.27
N LEU A 215 3.43 13.60 -2.42
CA LEU A 215 3.39 12.49 -3.37
C LEU A 215 4.79 11.94 -3.58
N THR A 216 4.90 10.60 -3.63
CA THR A 216 6.11 9.87 -4.00
C THR A 216 5.91 9.14 -5.32
N ASN A 217 6.93 9.13 -6.19
CA ASN A 217 6.90 8.37 -7.44
C ASN A 217 8.32 8.19 -8.01
N HIS A 218 8.46 7.45 -9.13
CA HIS A 218 9.69 7.46 -9.90
C HIS A 218 9.94 8.83 -10.56
N ASN A 219 11.21 9.26 -10.61
CA ASN A 219 11.60 10.44 -11.37
C ASN A 219 11.59 10.14 -12.86
N THR A 220 10.43 10.24 -13.51
CA THR A 220 10.20 10.00 -14.93
C THR A 220 9.76 11.27 -15.64
N GLU A 221 9.89 11.29 -16.99
CA GLU A 221 9.42 12.39 -17.82
C GLU A 221 7.93 12.66 -17.61
N LEU A 222 7.09 11.61 -17.61
CA LEU A 222 5.65 11.71 -17.36
C LEU A 222 5.33 12.43 -16.04
N ILE A 223 5.97 12.00 -14.95
CA ILE A 223 5.71 12.60 -13.62
C ILE A 223 6.19 14.05 -13.59
N ASN A 224 7.36 14.32 -14.19
CA ASN A 224 7.86 15.68 -14.28
C ASN A 224 6.94 16.59 -15.10
N GLU A 225 6.38 16.13 -16.22
CA GLU A 225 5.42 16.89 -17.03
C GLU A 225 4.13 17.18 -16.26
N LEU A 226 3.54 16.18 -15.60
CA LEU A 226 2.27 16.30 -14.89
C LEU A 226 2.31 17.30 -13.73
N TYR A 227 3.47 17.47 -13.09
CA TYR A 227 3.62 18.32 -11.90
C TYR A 227 4.50 19.56 -12.14
N SER A 228 4.98 19.80 -13.40
CA SER A 228 5.76 20.99 -13.74
C SER A 228 4.90 22.25 -13.85
N GLY A 229 5.53 23.42 -13.65
CA GLY A 229 4.89 24.73 -13.86
C GLY A 229 3.80 25.10 -12.85
N LYS A 230 3.57 24.27 -11.81
CA LYS A 230 2.49 24.45 -10.81
C LYS A 230 2.99 25.05 -9.48
N GLY A 231 4.28 25.37 -9.38
CA GLY A 231 4.88 25.95 -8.16
C GLY A 231 5.13 24.94 -7.05
N TYR A 232 4.96 23.64 -7.30
CA TYR A 232 5.21 22.58 -6.32
C TYR A 232 6.70 22.38 -6.07
N ARG A 233 7.06 22.12 -4.81
CA ARG A 233 8.40 21.67 -4.45
C ARG A 233 8.62 20.25 -4.96
N ARG A 234 9.76 20.01 -5.59
CA ARG A 234 10.14 18.71 -6.17
C ARG A 234 11.54 18.37 -5.72
N ASP A 235 11.65 17.32 -4.89
CA ASP A 235 12.92 16.85 -4.35
C ASP A 235 13.24 15.48 -4.98
N VAL A 236 14.34 15.38 -5.72
CA VAL A 236 14.81 14.10 -6.28
C VAL A 236 15.73 13.43 -5.26
N VAL A 237 15.43 12.18 -4.94
CA VAL A 237 16.18 11.38 -3.98
C VAL A 237 16.73 10.12 -4.62
N SER A 238 18.01 9.82 -4.36
CA SER A 238 18.63 8.57 -4.80
C SER A 238 18.27 7.45 -3.85
N VAL A 239 17.66 6.38 -4.37
CA VAL A 239 17.24 5.22 -3.57
C VAL A 239 18.02 3.97 -3.99
N LYS A 240 18.41 3.16 -2.98
CA LYS A 240 19.01 1.85 -3.25
C LYS A 240 17.90 0.83 -3.52
N ARG A 241 17.89 0.23 -4.71
CA ARG A 241 16.97 -0.84 -5.05
C ARG A 241 17.53 -2.19 -4.61
N MET A 242 16.85 -2.83 -3.67
CA MET A 242 17.26 -4.13 -3.12
C MET A 242 17.09 -5.29 -4.12
N ILE A 243 16.29 -5.12 -5.18
CA ILE A 243 15.86 -6.17 -6.11
C ILE A 243 16.31 -5.81 -7.53
N ASN A 244 17.61 -5.99 -7.81
CA ASN A 244 18.08 -6.05 -9.19
C ASN A 244 19.28 -7.02 -9.25
N SER A 245 19.25 -7.97 -10.19
CA SER A 245 20.35 -8.90 -10.45
C SER A 245 21.61 -8.19 -10.97
N ASP A 246 21.45 -7.00 -11.57
CA ASP A 246 22.53 -6.15 -12.03
C ASP A 246 22.87 -5.08 -10.98
N ALA A 247 24.09 -5.17 -10.42
CA ALA A 247 24.55 -4.26 -9.39
C ALA A 247 24.63 -2.79 -9.83
N SER A 248 24.85 -2.52 -11.13
CA SER A 248 24.90 -1.16 -11.70
C SER A 248 23.52 -0.48 -11.77
N LYS A 249 22.43 -1.27 -11.71
CA LYS A 249 21.04 -0.80 -11.74
C LYS A 249 20.37 -0.77 -10.37
N ARG A 250 21.16 -0.88 -9.30
CA ARG A 250 20.65 -0.84 -7.90
C ARG A 250 20.43 0.57 -7.36
N VAL A 251 20.78 1.59 -8.09
CA VAL A 251 20.48 2.99 -7.75
C VAL A 251 19.36 3.45 -8.67
N GLY A 252 18.29 3.93 -8.10
CA GLY A 252 17.18 4.57 -8.82
C GLY A 252 16.96 5.97 -8.28
N GLU A 253 16.25 6.78 -9.04
CA GLU A 253 15.79 8.08 -8.59
C GLU A 253 14.29 8.04 -8.34
N GLU A 254 13.90 8.54 -7.18
CA GLU A 254 12.51 8.82 -6.84
C GLU A 254 12.33 10.32 -6.68
N ILE A 255 11.12 10.78 -6.89
CA ILE A 255 10.75 12.19 -6.72
C ILE A 255 9.71 12.31 -5.62
N ILE A 256 9.90 13.30 -4.76
CA ILE A 256 8.93 13.70 -3.74
C ILE A 256 8.38 15.05 -4.18
N ILE A 257 7.06 15.14 -4.28
CA ILE A 257 6.34 16.34 -4.72
C ILE A 257 5.48 16.83 -3.57
N CYS A 258 5.66 18.09 -3.16
CA CYS A 258 4.87 18.73 -2.10
C CYS A 258 4.31 20.07 -2.59
N ASN A 259 3.13 20.43 -2.10
CA ASN A 259 2.53 21.73 -2.38
C ASN A 259 2.80 22.79 -1.28
N TYR A 260 3.71 22.47 -0.34
CA TYR A 260 4.09 23.32 0.80
C TYR A 260 5.61 23.40 0.99
#